data_07e774f8f0baffedebbe81af2ce0132f
#
_entry.id   07e774f8f0baffedebbe81af2ce0132f
#
_cell.length_a   1.000
_cell.length_b   1.000
_cell.length_c   1.000
_cell.angle_alpha   90.00
_cell.angle_beta   90.00
_cell.angle_gamma   90.00
#
_symmetry.space_group_name_H-M   'P 1'
#
loop_
_entity.id
_entity.type
_entity.pdbx_description
1 polymer ?
#
loop_
_entity_poly.entity_id
_entity_poly.type
_entity_poly.pdbx_seq_one_letter_code
_entity_poly.pdbx_strand_id
1 'polypeptide(L)'
;MAEVIAGLEEIPDGGSIRRSVGGKEIAFFRKGNDVYAIDASCPHRRGPLDGGELEEEFIVVCPWHGWRFDIRTGKSPTHPGQVSCYAVSVNDGKVSVTVP
;
A
#
# COMPACT_ATOMS: atom_id res chain seq x y z
N MET A 1 2.71 -12.67 12.33
CA MET A 1 2.53 -13.84 11.48
C MET A 1 2.26 -13.44 10.05
N ALA A 2 2.92 -14.06 9.10
CA ALA A 2 2.71 -13.72 7.68
C ALA A 2 1.47 -14.43 7.15
N GLU A 3 0.70 -13.73 6.33
CA GLU A 3 -0.50 -14.26 5.73
C GLU A 3 -0.47 -14.00 4.22
N VAL A 4 -0.72 -15.02 3.42
CA VAL A 4 -0.82 -14.88 1.96
C VAL A 4 -2.14 -14.20 1.63
N ILE A 5 -2.07 -13.09 0.90
CA ILE A 5 -3.26 -12.28 0.61
C ILE A 5 -3.64 -12.29 -0.87
N ALA A 6 -2.72 -12.60 -1.75
CA ALA A 6 -2.97 -12.58 -3.19
C ALA A 6 -1.79 -13.20 -3.94
N GLY A 7 -2.02 -13.50 -5.22
CA GLY A 7 -0.92 -13.77 -6.13
C GLY A 7 -0.37 -12.46 -6.67
N LEU A 8 0.91 -12.43 -7.00
CA LEU A 8 1.55 -11.23 -7.53
C LEU A 8 0.83 -10.74 -8.80
N GLU A 9 0.38 -11.66 -9.62
CA GLU A 9 -0.32 -11.35 -10.87
C GLU A 9 -1.69 -10.70 -10.68
N GLU A 10 -2.26 -10.79 -9.46
CA GLU A 10 -3.53 -10.14 -9.16
C GLU A 10 -3.37 -8.64 -8.94
N ILE A 11 -2.12 -8.17 -8.74
CA ILE A 11 -1.84 -6.75 -8.58
C ILE A 11 -1.25 -6.24 -9.90
N PRO A 12 -1.89 -5.28 -10.56
CA PRO A 12 -1.33 -4.70 -11.78
C PRO A 12 0.02 -4.05 -11.50
N ASP A 13 0.98 -4.22 -12.41
CA ASP A 13 2.28 -3.56 -12.27
C ASP A 13 2.08 -2.04 -12.31
N GLY A 14 2.58 -1.37 -11.29
CA GLY A 14 2.34 0.08 -11.12
C GLY A 14 0.98 0.40 -10.53
N GLY A 15 0.18 -0.63 -10.19
CA GLY A 15 -1.15 -0.45 -9.62
C GLY A 15 -1.23 -0.97 -8.19
N SER A 16 -2.45 -1.19 -7.73
CA SER A 16 -2.70 -1.57 -6.34
C SER A 16 -3.97 -2.41 -6.19
N ILE A 17 -4.03 -3.13 -5.07
CA ILE A 17 -5.26 -3.79 -4.63
C ILE A 17 -5.46 -3.48 -3.15
N ARG A 18 -6.67 -3.70 -2.66
CA ARG A 18 -7.03 -3.52 -1.26
C ARG A 18 -7.45 -4.86 -0.68
N ARG A 19 -6.95 -5.17 0.52
CA ARG A 19 -7.33 -6.38 1.25
C ARG A 19 -7.50 -6.08 2.72
N SER A 20 -8.43 -6.77 3.36
CA SER A 20 -8.63 -6.68 4.80
C SER A 20 -7.84 -7.83 5.44
N VAL A 21 -6.93 -7.49 6.34
CA VAL A 21 -6.06 -8.46 7.02
C VAL A 21 -6.01 -8.14 8.50
N GLY A 22 -6.42 -9.10 9.33
CA GLY A 22 -6.40 -8.91 10.78
C GLY A 22 -7.22 -7.73 11.26
N GLY A 23 -8.33 -7.44 10.57
CA GLY A 23 -9.19 -6.31 10.91
C GLY A 23 -8.71 -4.96 10.39
N LYS A 24 -7.61 -4.96 9.61
CA LYS A 24 -7.06 -3.73 9.04
C LYS A 24 -7.24 -3.72 7.54
N GLU A 25 -7.61 -2.55 7.00
CA GLU A 25 -7.71 -2.35 5.55
C GLU A 25 -6.36 -1.90 5.03
N ILE A 26 -5.77 -2.70 4.15
CA ILE A 26 -4.40 -2.48 3.68
C ILE A 26 -4.39 -2.35 2.16
N ALA A 27 -3.65 -1.37 1.66
CA ALA A 27 -3.41 -1.18 0.24
C ALA A 27 -2.07 -1.79 -0.14
N PHE A 28 -2.06 -2.63 -1.16
CA PHE A 28 -0.85 -3.28 -1.66
C PHE A 28 -0.51 -2.70 -3.03
N PHE A 29 0.68 -2.15 -3.15
CA PHE A 29 1.17 -1.51 -4.38
C PHE A 29 2.28 -2.36 -5.00
N ARG A 30 2.21 -2.54 -6.30
CA ARG A 30 3.20 -3.36 -7.01
C ARG A 30 4.12 -2.50 -7.88
N LYS A 31 5.43 -2.77 -7.77
CA LYS A 31 6.44 -2.19 -8.65
C LYS A 31 7.31 -3.34 -9.16
N GLY A 32 7.03 -3.82 -10.37
CA GLY A 32 7.74 -4.99 -10.91
C GLY A 32 7.48 -6.23 -10.08
N ASN A 33 8.50 -6.76 -9.43
CA ASN A 33 8.39 -7.93 -8.56
C ASN A 33 8.30 -7.56 -7.08
N ASP A 34 8.29 -6.27 -6.76
CA ASP A 34 8.23 -5.81 -5.38
C ASP A 34 6.82 -5.32 -5.04
N VAL A 35 6.41 -5.59 -3.82
CA VAL A 35 5.10 -5.17 -3.32
C VAL A 35 5.30 -4.43 -2.01
N TYR A 36 4.57 -3.34 -1.85
CA TYR A 36 4.60 -2.51 -0.65
C TYR A 36 3.20 -2.40 -0.08
N ALA A 37 3.09 -2.38 1.23
CA ALA A 37 1.80 -2.34 1.91
C ALA A 37 1.74 -1.19 2.91
N ILE A 38 0.68 -0.39 2.80
CA ILE A 38 0.40 0.69 3.74
C ILE A 38 -1.08 0.66 4.06
N ASP A 39 -1.50 1.43 5.06
CA ASP A 39 -2.93 1.59 5.35
C ASP A 39 -3.66 2.03 4.09
N ALA A 40 -4.84 1.46 3.85
CA ALA A 40 -5.64 1.79 2.68
C ALA A 40 -6.33 3.13 2.79
N SER A 41 -6.37 3.73 3.98
CA SER A 41 -7.09 4.98 4.22
C SER A 41 -6.13 6.12 4.53
N CYS A 42 -6.37 7.27 3.87
CA CYS A 42 -5.64 8.49 4.18
C CYS A 42 -6.04 8.95 5.60
N PRO A 43 -5.06 9.26 6.46
CA PRO A 43 -5.37 9.65 7.84
C PRO A 43 -6.12 10.96 7.95
N HIS A 44 -6.06 11.82 6.93
CA HIS A 44 -6.72 13.11 6.95
C HIS A 44 -8.24 13.00 6.86
N ARG A 45 -8.75 12.27 5.86
CA ARG A 45 -10.20 12.10 5.68
C ARG A 45 -10.60 10.71 5.21
N ARG A 46 -9.73 9.75 5.47
CA ARG A 46 -9.97 8.36 5.10
C ARG A 46 -10.21 8.13 3.61
N GLY A 47 -9.61 8.98 2.76
CA GLY A 47 -9.66 8.76 1.33
C GLY A 47 -8.98 7.43 0.95
N PRO A 48 -9.45 6.75 -0.09
CA PRO A 48 -8.91 5.44 -0.46
C PRO A 48 -7.54 5.56 -1.13
N LEU A 49 -6.48 5.22 -0.42
CA LEU A 49 -5.13 5.25 -0.97
C LEU A 49 -4.92 4.20 -2.05
N ASP A 50 -5.63 3.07 -1.96
CA ASP A 50 -5.58 2.02 -2.98
C ASP A 50 -6.11 2.48 -4.33
N GLY A 51 -6.89 3.57 -4.37
CA GLY A 51 -7.33 4.17 -5.62
C GLY A 51 -6.44 5.30 -6.10
N GLY A 52 -5.37 5.61 -5.38
CA GLY A 52 -4.46 6.69 -5.73
C GLY A 52 -3.47 6.29 -6.81
N GLU A 53 -2.94 7.29 -7.50
CA GLU A 53 -1.92 7.07 -8.51
C GLU A 53 -0.53 7.14 -7.89
N LEU A 54 0.37 6.29 -8.40
CA LEU A 54 1.77 6.34 -7.99
C LEU A 54 2.50 7.41 -8.80
N GLU A 55 3.16 8.32 -8.10
CA GLU A 55 4.04 9.33 -8.70
C GLU A 55 5.47 9.06 -8.23
N GLU A 56 6.44 9.47 -9.03
CA GLU A 56 7.87 9.36 -8.67
C GLU A 56 8.21 7.96 -8.14
N GLU A 57 7.64 6.94 -8.76
CA GLU A 57 7.85 5.52 -8.48
C GLU A 57 7.25 5.01 -7.18
N PHE A 58 7.41 5.74 -6.06
CA PHE A 58 7.01 5.23 -4.74
C PHE A 58 6.07 6.14 -3.98
N ILE A 59 5.57 7.18 -4.61
CA ILE A 59 4.68 8.13 -3.95
C ILE A 59 3.25 7.92 -4.44
N VAL A 60 2.35 7.58 -3.52
CA VAL A 60 0.93 7.49 -3.83
C VAL A 60 0.25 8.81 -3.47
N VAL A 61 -0.65 9.26 -4.34
CA VAL A 61 -1.39 10.50 -4.15
C VAL A 61 -2.82 10.14 -3.75
N CYS A 62 -3.27 10.65 -2.61
CA CYS A 62 -4.65 10.47 -2.18
C CYS A 62 -5.58 11.14 -3.19
N PRO A 63 -6.56 10.41 -3.78
CA PRO A 63 -7.42 10.98 -4.81
C PRO A 63 -8.36 12.08 -4.29
N TRP A 64 -8.57 12.16 -2.97
CA TRP A 64 -9.50 13.14 -2.41
C TRP A 64 -8.87 14.50 -2.13
N HIS A 65 -7.58 14.52 -1.68
CA HIS A 65 -6.96 15.76 -1.21
C HIS A 65 -5.58 16.01 -1.76
N GLY A 66 -5.07 15.11 -2.57
CA GLY A 66 -3.72 15.25 -3.10
C GLY A 66 -2.61 15.05 -2.09
N TRP A 67 -2.90 14.52 -0.90
CA TRP A 67 -1.85 14.17 0.05
C TRP A 67 -1.02 13.04 -0.51
N ARG A 68 0.29 13.13 -0.29
CA ARG A 68 1.25 12.17 -0.82
C ARG A 68 1.85 11.34 0.28
N PHE A 69 2.04 10.05 0.01
CA PHE A 69 2.66 9.13 0.96
C PHE A 69 3.66 8.24 0.24
N ASP A 70 4.80 8.01 0.88
CA ASP A 70 5.79 7.07 0.36
C ASP A 70 5.33 5.65 0.73
N ILE A 71 5.08 4.80 -0.26
CA ILE A 71 4.57 3.45 0.00
C ILE A 71 5.59 2.53 0.67
N ARG A 72 6.87 2.92 0.70
CA ARG A 72 7.92 2.16 1.36
C ARG A 72 7.96 2.39 2.87
N THR A 73 7.55 3.56 3.32
CA THR A 73 7.67 3.97 4.72
C THR A 73 6.38 4.41 5.37
N GLY A 74 5.38 4.79 4.56
CA GLY A 74 4.12 5.36 5.04
C GLY A 74 4.21 6.84 5.38
N LYS A 75 5.36 7.46 5.19
CA LYS A 75 5.55 8.87 5.54
C LYS A 75 5.17 9.78 4.38
N SER A 76 4.63 10.95 4.70
CA SER A 76 4.32 11.96 3.70
C SER A 76 5.52 12.89 3.51
N PRO A 77 5.98 13.08 2.26
CA PRO A 77 7.05 14.05 2.00
C PRO A 77 6.60 15.50 2.07
N THR A 78 5.27 15.73 2.05
CA THR A 78 4.72 17.09 1.97
C THR A 78 3.90 17.51 3.20
N HIS A 79 3.52 16.55 4.05
CA HIS A 79 2.65 16.81 5.19
C HIS A 79 3.23 16.10 6.42
N PRO A 80 2.91 16.55 7.64
CA PRO A 80 3.42 15.91 8.87
C PRO A 80 2.78 14.56 9.19
N GLY A 81 1.72 14.17 8.47
CA GLY A 81 1.04 12.90 8.71
C GLY A 81 1.78 11.71 8.14
N GLN A 82 1.43 10.53 8.63
CA GLN A 82 1.95 9.28 8.10
C GLN A 82 0.91 8.18 8.27
N VAL A 83 1.02 7.14 7.46
CA VAL A 83 0.22 5.93 7.59
C VAL A 83 1.12 4.79 8.03
N SER A 84 0.55 3.72 8.57
CA SER A 84 1.34 2.54 8.92
C SER A 84 1.77 1.82 7.65
N CYS A 85 3.00 1.29 7.66
CA CYS A 85 3.46 0.40 6.61
C CYS A 85 3.63 -1.00 7.19
N TYR A 86 3.52 -2.01 6.33
CA TYR A 86 3.56 -3.40 6.76
C TYR A 86 4.62 -4.16 5.98
N ALA A 87 5.25 -5.13 6.65
CA ALA A 87 6.25 -5.97 6.00
C ALA A 87 5.57 -6.91 5.01
N VAL A 88 6.11 -6.96 3.79
CA VAL A 88 5.58 -7.79 2.72
C VAL A 88 6.70 -8.64 2.16
N SER A 89 6.39 -9.89 1.84
CA SER A 89 7.29 -10.76 1.12
C SER A 89 6.59 -11.36 -0.09
N VAL A 90 7.37 -11.62 -1.15
CA VAL A 90 6.85 -12.25 -2.36
C VAL A 90 7.67 -13.51 -2.59
N ASN A 91 7.01 -14.66 -2.57
CA ASN A 91 7.64 -15.97 -2.75
C ASN A 91 6.81 -16.81 -3.70
N ASP A 92 7.44 -17.33 -4.74
CA ASP A 92 6.76 -18.16 -5.75
C ASP A 92 5.50 -17.52 -6.32
N GLY A 93 5.58 -16.21 -6.54
CA GLY A 93 4.45 -15.46 -7.08
C GLY A 93 3.32 -15.22 -6.08
N LYS A 94 3.54 -15.49 -4.80
CA LYS A 94 2.54 -15.27 -3.74
C LYS A 94 2.97 -14.12 -2.84
N VAL A 95 2.03 -13.23 -2.57
CA VAL A 95 2.26 -12.05 -1.75
C VAL A 95 1.78 -12.32 -0.33
N SER A 96 2.68 -12.15 0.63
CA SER A 96 2.37 -12.34 2.06
C SER A 96 2.62 -11.05 2.81
N VAL A 97 1.80 -10.78 3.81
CA VAL A 97 1.95 -9.61 4.67
C VAL A 97 2.04 -10.03 6.12
N THR A 98 2.86 -9.31 6.90
CA THR A 98 2.95 -9.50 8.35
C THR A 98 2.26 -8.33 9.02
N VAL A 99 1.21 -8.62 9.79
CA VAL A 99 0.45 -7.63 10.54
C VAL A 99 0.79 -7.81 12.01
N PRO A 100 1.15 -6.72 12.74
CA PRO A 100 1.46 -6.81 14.16
C PRO A 100 0.28 -7.21 15.03
#